data_0d439d3d6863d3462cca58846fd6cd2b
#
_entry.id   0d439d3d6863d3462cca58846fd6cd2b
#
_cell.length_a   1.000
_cell.length_b   1.000
_cell.length_c   1.000
_cell.angle_alpha   90.00
_cell.angle_beta   90.00
_cell.angle_gamma   90.00
#
_symmetry.space_group_name_H-M   'P 1'
#
loop_
_entity.id
_entity.type
_entity.pdbx_description
1 polymer ?
#
loop_
_entity_poly.entity_id
_entity_poly.type
_entity_poly.pdbx_seq_one_letter_code
_entity_poly.pdbx_strand_id
1 'polypeptide(L)'
;MFTTAEQRAIDQLSTESGRLAVVAADQRTKLVEALQAAGLESRMDFMRAYKLDLVSALAPAAPAMLLDPEIALPHVTDAGALPAHTGLLVSLERSGSRRTPDGLRSAELLPGVGADGVRRLGGTGAKLLLRLRADREDADGDNAAVLREAVADCAAHHLLLVVEVLVYRLDDEDEAGYEAARGYLIREAALLAESCGARYLKLEYPGDEQACQRVTDALSAPWALLSAGVDHETFMVQLRAALAAGAAGFIAGRSIWKESVAMRGEERRAFLGGKARRRLDQLLAIAG
;
A
#
# COMPACT_ATOMS: atom_id res chain seq x y z
N MET A 1 20.64 -2.71 6.32
CA MET A 1 20.96 -3.61 5.18
C MET A 1 19.92 -4.70 5.13
N PHE A 2 19.40 -5.05 3.94
CA PHE A 2 18.46 -6.16 3.76
C PHE A 2 19.19 -7.50 3.83
N THR A 3 18.51 -8.53 4.34
CA THR A 3 18.98 -9.92 4.23
C THR A 3 18.86 -10.39 2.78
N THR A 4 19.52 -11.50 2.42
CA THR A 4 19.41 -12.08 1.07
C THR A 4 17.96 -12.43 0.72
N ALA A 5 17.17 -12.92 1.69
CA ALA A 5 15.76 -13.24 1.45
C ALA A 5 14.91 -11.99 1.18
N GLU A 6 15.13 -10.92 1.95
CA GLU A 6 14.44 -9.65 1.72
C GLU A 6 14.84 -9.00 0.39
N GLN A 7 16.13 -9.06 0.02
CA GLN A 7 16.58 -8.54 -1.28
C GLN A 7 15.91 -9.29 -2.43
N ARG A 8 15.88 -10.63 -2.38
CA ARG A 8 15.15 -11.43 -3.38
C ARG A 8 13.66 -11.10 -3.42
N ALA A 9 13.05 -10.81 -2.27
CA ALA A 9 11.66 -10.37 -2.21
C ALA A 9 11.49 -9.01 -2.91
N ILE A 10 12.39 -8.04 -2.67
CA ILE A 10 12.38 -6.75 -3.36
C ILE A 10 12.52 -6.94 -4.88
N ASP A 11 13.46 -7.77 -5.32
CA ASP A 11 13.69 -8.04 -6.74
C ASP A 11 12.43 -8.66 -7.39
N GLN A 12 11.76 -9.60 -6.70
CA GLN A 12 10.51 -10.21 -7.19
C GLN A 12 9.32 -9.23 -7.26
N LEU A 13 9.33 -8.19 -6.42
CA LEU A 13 8.29 -7.16 -6.39
C LEU A 13 8.58 -5.99 -7.34
N SER A 14 9.68 -6.05 -8.07
CA SER A 14 10.20 -4.95 -8.89
C SER A 14 10.11 -5.24 -10.39
N THR A 15 10.20 -4.18 -11.18
CA THR A 15 10.43 -4.24 -12.64
C THR A 15 11.85 -4.76 -12.92
N GLU A 16 12.14 -5.07 -14.19
CA GLU A 16 13.49 -5.46 -14.62
C GLU A 16 14.55 -4.37 -14.35
N SER A 17 14.14 -3.09 -14.29
CA SER A 17 15.02 -1.97 -13.91
C SER A 17 15.29 -1.87 -12.39
N GLY A 18 14.70 -2.77 -11.58
CA GLY A 18 14.87 -2.80 -10.13
C GLY A 18 13.96 -1.83 -9.36
N ARG A 19 12.96 -1.20 -9.99
CA ARG A 19 11.99 -0.34 -9.32
C ARG A 19 10.79 -1.13 -8.84
N LEU A 20 10.44 -0.97 -7.56
CA LEU A 20 9.25 -1.61 -6.99
C LEU A 20 7.99 -1.20 -7.76
N ALA A 21 7.19 -2.18 -8.16
CA ALA A 21 5.96 -1.94 -8.93
C ALA A 21 4.84 -2.88 -8.48
N VAL A 22 3.95 -2.39 -7.61
CA VAL A 22 2.93 -3.20 -6.95
C VAL A 22 1.54 -2.64 -7.22
N VAL A 23 0.61 -3.50 -7.62
CA VAL A 23 -0.82 -3.16 -7.73
C VAL A 23 -1.51 -3.46 -6.39
N ALA A 24 -1.99 -2.41 -5.72
CA ALA A 24 -2.66 -2.52 -4.44
C ALA A 24 -4.16 -2.81 -4.59
N ALA A 25 -4.60 -3.91 -4.02
CA ALA A 25 -6.00 -4.33 -3.93
C ALA A 25 -6.36 -4.85 -2.52
N ASP A 26 -5.71 -4.32 -1.49
CA ASP A 26 -5.87 -4.67 -0.08
C ASP A 26 -7.02 -3.91 0.64
N GLN A 27 -7.71 -3.01 -0.07
CA GLN A 27 -8.81 -2.22 0.49
C GLN A 27 -9.97 -3.13 0.94
N ARG A 28 -10.45 -2.92 2.17
CA ARG A 28 -11.59 -3.62 2.80
C ARG A 28 -12.68 -2.61 3.12
N THR A 29 -12.56 -1.82 4.17
CA THR A 29 -13.54 -0.77 4.53
C THR A 29 -13.74 0.22 3.37
N LYS A 30 -12.67 0.67 2.72
CA LYS A 30 -12.78 1.58 1.56
C LYS A 30 -13.43 0.93 0.33
N LEU A 31 -13.36 -0.38 0.19
CA LEU A 31 -14.11 -1.10 -0.84
C LEU A 31 -15.59 -1.15 -0.49
N VAL A 32 -15.93 -1.45 0.77
CA VAL A 32 -17.33 -1.43 1.26
C VAL A 32 -17.96 -0.04 1.05
N GLU A 33 -17.27 1.02 1.49
CA GLU A 33 -17.74 2.41 1.30
C GLU A 33 -17.99 2.73 -0.19
N ALA A 34 -17.07 2.34 -1.06
CA ALA A 34 -17.18 2.60 -2.50
C ALA A 34 -18.31 1.79 -3.16
N LEU A 35 -18.54 0.54 -2.75
CA LEU A 35 -19.65 -0.28 -3.21
C LEU A 35 -20.99 0.33 -2.77
N GLN A 36 -21.11 0.73 -1.50
CA GLN A 36 -22.30 1.36 -0.96
C GLN A 36 -22.61 2.70 -1.66
N ALA A 37 -21.60 3.53 -1.91
CA ALA A 37 -21.73 4.77 -2.67
C ALA A 37 -22.20 4.54 -4.11
N ALA A 38 -21.87 3.38 -4.70
CA ALA A 38 -22.35 2.96 -6.02
C ALA A 38 -23.72 2.26 -5.98
N GLY A 39 -24.38 2.17 -4.81
CA GLY A 39 -25.65 1.46 -4.65
C GLY A 39 -25.53 -0.06 -4.83
N LEU A 40 -24.35 -0.62 -4.53
CA LEU A 40 -24.06 -2.04 -4.68
C LEU A 40 -23.98 -2.75 -3.33
N GLU A 41 -24.21 -4.06 -3.37
CA GLU A 41 -24.05 -4.92 -2.19
C GLU A 41 -22.57 -5.02 -1.79
N SER A 42 -22.32 -4.99 -0.48
CA SER A 42 -20.99 -5.19 0.10
C SER A 42 -20.88 -6.53 0.85
N ARG A 43 -21.63 -7.55 0.40
CA ARG A 43 -21.55 -8.91 0.96
C ARG A 43 -20.21 -9.55 0.58
N MET A 44 -19.77 -10.48 1.40
CA MET A 44 -18.46 -11.12 1.26
C MET A 44 -18.28 -11.82 -0.10
N ASP A 45 -19.28 -12.53 -0.57
CA ASP A 45 -19.28 -13.20 -1.87
C ASP A 45 -19.11 -12.22 -3.04
N PHE A 46 -19.81 -11.07 -2.98
CA PHE A 46 -19.66 -10.01 -3.98
C PHE A 46 -18.26 -9.38 -3.95
N MET A 47 -17.73 -9.09 -2.78
CA MET A 47 -16.39 -8.53 -2.62
C MET A 47 -15.30 -9.50 -3.10
N ARG A 48 -15.44 -10.80 -2.81
CA ARG A 48 -14.55 -11.85 -3.30
C ARG A 48 -14.58 -11.96 -4.84
N ALA A 49 -15.76 -11.96 -5.42
CA ALA A 49 -15.91 -11.96 -6.88
C ALA A 49 -15.29 -10.71 -7.52
N TYR A 50 -15.46 -9.54 -6.89
CA TYR A 50 -14.81 -8.31 -7.35
C TYR A 50 -13.28 -8.41 -7.29
N LYS A 51 -12.71 -8.89 -6.17
CA LYS A 51 -11.26 -9.09 -6.03
C LYS A 51 -10.73 -10.10 -7.03
N LEU A 52 -11.49 -11.17 -7.29
CA LEU A 52 -11.13 -12.18 -8.28
C LEU A 52 -11.06 -11.59 -9.69
N ASP A 53 -12.07 -10.82 -10.13
CA ASP A 53 -12.06 -10.15 -11.44
C ASP A 53 -10.84 -9.20 -11.55
N LEU A 54 -10.54 -8.43 -10.48
CA LEU A 54 -9.44 -7.47 -10.47
C LEU A 54 -8.08 -8.17 -10.55
N VAL A 55 -7.85 -9.19 -9.72
CA VAL A 55 -6.58 -9.93 -9.70
C VAL A 55 -6.38 -10.68 -11.01
N SER A 56 -7.42 -11.37 -11.52
CA SER A 56 -7.34 -12.08 -12.81
C SER A 56 -6.96 -11.17 -13.98
N ALA A 57 -7.40 -9.90 -13.96
CA ALA A 57 -7.11 -8.96 -15.05
C ALA A 57 -5.74 -8.30 -14.94
N LEU A 58 -5.27 -7.98 -13.73
CA LEU A 58 -4.08 -7.16 -13.53
C LEU A 58 -2.84 -7.94 -13.11
N ALA A 59 -2.98 -9.03 -12.34
CA ALA A 59 -1.83 -9.79 -11.85
C ALA A 59 -0.93 -10.37 -12.97
N PRO A 60 -1.46 -10.82 -14.12
CA PRO A 60 -0.59 -11.32 -15.19
C PRO A 60 0.39 -10.30 -15.78
N ALA A 61 0.16 -9.00 -15.55
CA ALA A 61 1.05 -7.93 -16.01
C ALA A 61 1.80 -7.24 -14.89
N ALA A 62 1.35 -7.39 -13.66
CA ALA A 62 1.97 -6.74 -12.51
C ALA A 62 3.18 -7.55 -12.04
N PRO A 63 4.33 -6.92 -11.75
CA PRO A 63 5.41 -7.57 -11.01
C PRO A 63 4.90 -8.12 -9.69
N ALA A 64 4.01 -7.38 -8.99
CA ALA A 64 3.43 -7.83 -7.74
C ALA A 64 2.02 -7.27 -7.47
N MET A 65 1.29 -7.97 -6.60
CA MET A 65 0.02 -7.54 -6.01
C MET A 65 0.17 -7.34 -4.50
N LEU A 66 -0.54 -6.35 -3.95
CA LEU A 66 -0.77 -6.22 -2.51
C LEU A 66 -2.22 -6.59 -2.22
N LEU A 67 -2.44 -7.64 -1.44
CA LEU A 67 -3.75 -8.22 -1.16
C LEU A 67 -4.02 -8.29 0.35
N ASP A 68 -5.30 -8.31 0.71
CA ASP A 68 -5.75 -8.54 2.07
C ASP A 68 -6.03 -10.03 2.35
N PRO A 69 -5.80 -10.50 3.60
CA PRO A 69 -6.02 -11.89 3.98
C PRO A 69 -7.46 -12.22 4.36
N GLU A 70 -8.39 -11.25 4.35
CA GLU A 70 -9.76 -11.45 4.82
C GLU A 70 -10.76 -11.66 3.68
N ILE A 71 -10.57 -10.96 2.54
CA ILE A 71 -11.49 -10.99 1.40
C ILE A 71 -10.82 -11.68 0.21
N ALA A 72 -9.59 -11.21 -0.15
CA ALA A 72 -8.89 -11.67 -1.34
C ALA A 72 -8.27 -13.06 -1.16
N LEU A 73 -7.53 -13.26 -0.06
CA LEU A 73 -6.80 -14.51 0.18
C LEU A 73 -7.55 -15.45 1.14
N PRO A 74 -7.45 -16.78 0.96
CA PRO A 74 -6.74 -17.46 -0.13
C PRO A 74 -7.54 -17.52 -1.44
N HIS A 75 -8.75 -16.98 -1.50
CA HIS A 75 -9.73 -17.15 -2.56
C HIS A 75 -9.18 -16.94 -3.99
N VAL A 76 -8.40 -15.87 -4.21
CA VAL A 76 -7.85 -15.58 -5.55
C VAL A 76 -6.73 -16.54 -5.94
N THR A 77 -5.98 -17.05 -4.95
CA THR A 77 -4.92 -18.07 -5.17
C THR A 77 -5.54 -19.43 -5.50
N ASP A 78 -6.55 -19.86 -4.74
CA ASP A 78 -7.27 -21.11 -4.95
C ASP A 78 -7.98 -21.15 -6.30
N ALA A 79 -8.43 -19.98 -6.77
CA ALA A 79 -9.03 -19.81 -8.10
C ALA A 79 -7.99 -19.75 -9.26
N GLY A 80 -6.69 -19.79 -8.97
CA GLY A 80 -5.63 -19.68 -9.96
C GLY A 80 -5.48 -18.29 -10.60
N ALA A 81 -6.00 -17.24 -9.96
CA ALA A 81 -5.98 -15.90 -10.51
C ALA A 81 -4.65 -15.16 -10.28
N LEU A 82 -3.83 -15.63 -9.34
CA LEU A 82 -2.52 -15.07 -9.05
C LEU A 82 -1.43 -15.92 -9.71
N PRO A 83 -0.77 -15.45 -10.80
CA PRO A 83 0.29 -16.21 -11.45
C PRO A 83 1.51 -16.45 -10.55
N ALA A 84 2.21 -17.55 -10.75
CA ALA A 84 3.38 -17.92 -9.94
C ALA A 84 4.55 -16.91 -10.01
N HIS A 85 4.65 -16.16 -11.10
CA HIS A 85 5.68 -15.13 -11.26
C HIS A 85 5.34 -13.81 -10.57
N THR A 86 4.06 -13.58 -10.23
CA THR A 86 3.61 -12.35 -9.59
C THR A 86 3.92 -12.40 -8.10
N GLY A 87 4.73 -11.46 -7.61
CA GLY A 87 5.01 -11.33 -6.18
C GLY A 87 3.76 -10.96 -5.38
N LEU A 88 3.72 -11.34 -4.11
CA LEU A 88 2.58 -11.11 -3.24
C LEU A 88 2.99 -10.40 -1.94
N LEU A 89 2.50 -9.17 -1.74
CA LEU A 89 2.47 -8.52 -0.44
C LEU A 89 1.13 -8.81 0.25
N VAL A 90 1.17 -9.12 1.55
CA VAL A 90 -0.03 -9.38 2.36
C VAL A 90 -0.14 -8.32 3.46
N SER A 91 -1.33 -7.70 3.61
CA SER A 91 -1.55 -6.72 4.67
C SER A 91 -1.70 -7.39 6.04
N LEU A 92 -1.03 -6.82 7.06
CA LEU A 92 -0.99 -7.33 8.44
C LEU A 92 -2.03 -6.68 9.36
N GLU A 93 -2.44 -5.45 9.03
CA GLU A 93 -3.31 -4.66 9.90
C GLU A 93 -4.78 -5.03 9.75
N ARG A 94 -5.55 -4.83 10.82
CA ARG A 94 -7.02 -4.74 10.76
C ARG A 94 -7.44 -3.57 9.88
N SER A 95 -8.56 -3.72 9.20
CA SER A 95 -9.14 -2.62 8.45
C SER A 95 -9.63 -1.50 9.36
N GLY A 96 -9.25 -0.27 9.05
CA GLY A 96 -9.56 0.90 9.87
C GLY A 96 -8.42 1.31 10.80
N SER A 97 -8.77 1.95 11.89
CA SER A 97 -7.85 2.31 12.98
C SER A 97 -8.66 2.55 14.26
N ARG A 98 -8.12 2.18 15.40
CA ARG A 98 -8.69 2.54 16.70
C ARG A 98 -8.42 4.02 16.97
N ARG A 99 -9.37 4.74 17.57
CA ARG A 99 -9.09 6.05 18.18
C ARG A 99 -8.58 5.86 19.60
N THR A 100 -7.48 6.52 19.91
CA THR A 100 -6.94 6.61 21.26
C THR A 100 -7.69 7.68 22.07
N PRO A 101 -7.58 7.71 23.41
CA PRO A 101 -8.26 8.73 24.24
C PRO A 101 -7.84 10.18 23.93
N ASP A 102 -6.63 10.38 23.43
CA ASP A 102 -6.09 11.66 22.97
C ASP A 102 -6.44 12.01 21.51
N GLY A 103 -7.31 11.19 20.88
CA GLY A 103 -7.84 11.44 19.55
C GLY A 103 -6.96 10.96 18.40
N LEU A 104 -5.79 10.39 18.67
CA LEU A 104 -4.91 9.83 17.66
C LEU A 104 -5.47 8.53 17.07
N ARG A 105 -4.85 8.06 15.98
CA ARG A 105 -5.24 6.84 15.27
C ARG A 105 -4.18 5.77 15.49
N SER A 106 -4.55 4.65 16.11
CA SER A 106 -3.69 3.50 16.34
C SER A 106 -4.05 2.35 15.40
N ALA A 107 -3.04 1.74 14.80
CA ALA A 107 -3.20 0.49 14.05
C ALA A 107 -3.34 -0.70 15.01
N GLU A 108 -3.93 -1.78 14.51
CA GLU A 108 -3.99 -3.07 15.19
C GLU A 108 -3.60 -4.17 14.21
N LEU A 109 -2.78 -5.12 14.64
CA LEU A 109 -2.45 -6.30 13.83
C LEU A 109 -3.66 -7.24 13.75
N LEU A 110 -3.83 -7.87 12.59
CA LEU A 110 -4.87 -8.86 12.39
C LEU A 110 -4.44 -10.18 13.04
N PRO A 111 -5.20 -10.71 14.03
CA PRO A 111 -4.82 -11.94 14.72
C PRO A 111 -4.62 -13.11 13.75
N GLY A 112 -3.52 -13.85 13.95
CA GLY A 112 -3.22 -15.05 13.18
C GLY A 112 -2.62 -14.81 11.79
N VAL A 113 -2.31 -13.55 11.44
CA VAL A 113 -1.74 -13.19 10.13
C VAL A 113 -0.30 -12.69 10.23
N GLY A 114 0.43 -12.88 11.30
CA GLY A 114 1.85 -12.53 11.40
C GLY A 114 2.72 -13.11 10.26
N ALA A 115 4.02 -12.96 10.33
CA ALA A 115 4.96 -13.36 9.27
C ALA A 115 4.77 -14.82 8.81
N ASP A 116 4.52 -15.74 9.75
CA ASP A 116 4.22 -17.14 9.44
C ASP A 116 2.88 -17.28 8.68
N GLY A 117 1.85 -16.52 9.06
CA GLY A 117 0.58 -16.47 8.31
C GLY A 117 0.75 -15.96 6.89
N VAL A 118 1.57 -14.92 6.68
CA VAL A 118 1.93 -14.42 5.34
C VAL A 118 2.60 -15.50 4.51
N ARG A 119 3.55 -16.25 5.09
CA ARG A 119 4.21 -17.38 4.43
C ARG A 119 3.22 -18.49 4.02
N ARG A 120 2.31 -18.86 4.92
CA ARG A 120 1.26 -19.87 4.60
C ARG A 120 0.32 -19.42 3.46
N LEU A 121 0.10 -18.12 3.31
CA LEU A 121 -0.67 -17.55 2.19
C LEU A 121 0.14 -17.41 0.89
N GLY A 122 1.42 -17.83 0.88
CA GLY A 122 2.30 -17.71 -0.27
C GLY A 122 2.91 -16.31 -0.45
N GLY A 123 2.89 -15.48 0.60
CA GLY A 123 3.38 -14.10 0.55
C GLY A 123 4.89 -14.00 0.35
N THR A 124 5.30 -13.14 -0.58
CA THR A 124 6.67 -12.68 -0.81
C THR A 124 7.13 -11.73 0.30
N GLY A 125 6.22 -10.91 0.79
CA GLY A 125 6.43 -9.95 1.85
C GLY A 125 5.13 -9.55 2.55
N ALA A 126 5.28 -8.78 3.61
CA ALA A 126 4.18 -8.22 4.39
C ALA A 126 4.06 -6.70 4.17
N LYS A 127 2.88 -6.14 4.43
CA LYS A 127 2.66 -4.69 4.47
C LYS A 127 1.91 -4.34 5.76
N LEU A 128 2.35 -3.29 6.44
CA LEU A 128 1.68 -2.71 7.61
C LEU A 128 1.31 -1.26 7.32
N LEU A 129 0.03 -0.90 7.50
CA LEU A 129 -0.44 0.49 7.43
C LEU A 129 -0.46 1.12 8.81
N LEU A 130 0.22 2.25 8.93
CA LEU A 130 0.17 3.14 10.10
C LEU A 130 -0.41 4.51 9.71
N ARG A 131 -1.18 5.10 10.62
CA ARG A 131 -1.57 6.51 10.55
C ARG A 131 -0.82 7.26 11.63
N LEU A 132 0.15 8.09 11.20
CA LEU A 132 1.10 8.73 12.11
C LEU A 132 0.95 10.25 12.12
N ARG A 133 1.12 10.82 13.29
CA ARG A 133 1.26 12.24 13.56
C ARG A 133 2.50 12.44 14.41
N ALA A 134 3.67 12.45 13.75
CA ALA A 134 4.97 12.59 14.43
C ALA A 134 5.15 13.93 15.18
N ASP A 135 4.26 14.87 15.00
CA ASP A 135 4.15 16.09 15.79
C ASP A 135 3.31 15.93 17.06
N ARG A 136 2.66 14.77 17.26
CA ARG A 136 1.77 14.46 18.40
C ARG A 136 2.08 13.14 19.08
N GLU A 137 2.83 12.25 18.44
CA GLU A 137 3.25 10.96 18.95
C GLU A 137 4.74 10.74 18.68
N ASP A 138 5.37 9.92 19.48
CA ASP A 138 6.79 9.62 19.40
C ASP A 138 7.04 8.10 19.32
N ALA A 139 8.33 7.73 19.52
CA ALA A 139 8.74 6.33 19.47
C ALA A 139 8.17 5.46 20.61
N ASP A 140 7.55 6.01 21.63
CA ASP A 140 6.92 5.28 22.72
C ASP A 140 5.40 5.13 22.55
N GLY A 141 4.84 5.69 21.48
CA GLY A 141 3.40 5.65 21.17
C GLY A 141 2.91 4.26 20.72
N ASP A 142 1.57 4.11 20.69
CA ASP A 142 0.88 2.87 20.31
C ASP A 142 1.29 2.37 18.92
N ASN A 143 1.38 3.26 17.93
CA ASN A 143 1.77 2.89 16.57
C ASN A 143 3.24 2.41 16.50
N ALA A 144 4.13 3.00 17.29
CA ALA A 144 5.52 2.59 17.38
C ALA A 144 5.64 1.18 18.00
N ALA A 145 4.83 0.87 19.00
CA ALA A 145 4.78 -0.48 19.60
C ALA A 145 4.30 -1.53 18.58
N VAL A 146 3.21 -1.26 17.85
CA VAL A 146 2.70 -2.14 16.78
C VAL A 146 3.72 -2.32 15.66
N LEU A 147 4.42 -1.25 15.27
CA LEU A 147 5.47 -1.33 14.25
C LEU A 147 6.62 -2.21 14.70
N ARG A 148 7.14 -2.03 15.92
CA ARG A 148 8.24 -2.84 16.45
C ARG A 148 7.87 -4.32 16.56
N GLU A 149 6.63 -4.64 16.95
CA GLU A 149 6.12 -6.02 16.96
C GLU A 149 6.16 -6.62 15.54
N ALA A 150 5.63 -5.93 14.54
CA ALA A 150 5.65 -6.39 13.17
C ALA A 150 7.08 -6.50 12.59
N VAL A 151 7.97 -5.55 12.91
CA VAL A 151 9.38 -5.57 12.50
C VAL A 151 10.08 -6.79 13.11
N ALA A 152 9.90 -7.04 14.40
CA ALA A 152 10.52 -8.17 15.09
C ALA A 152 10.03 -9.51 14.53
N ASP A 153 8.72 -9.67 14.32
CA ASP A 153 8.13 -10.87 13.76
C ASP A 153 8.63 -11.12 12.31
N CYS A 154 8.58 -10.11 11.45
CA CYS A 154 9.06 -10.23 10.07
C CYS A 154 10.58 -10.53 10.02
N ALA A 155 11.39 -9.89 10.87
CA ALA A 155 12.83 -10.14 10.95
C ALA A 155 13.14 -11.57 11.38
N ALA A 156 12.44 -12.10 12.38
CA ALA A 156 12.61 -13.50 12.84
C ALA A 156 12.32 -14.52 11.73
N HIS A 157 11.47 -14.18 10.76
CA HIS A 157 11.10 -15.03 9.64
C HIS A 157 11.77 -14.66 8.31
N HIS A 158 12.74 -13.73 8.32
CA HIS A 158 13.39 -13.19 7.11
C HIS A 158 12.39 -12.74 6.04
N LEU A 159 11.28 -12.14 6.46
CA LEU A 159 10.21 -11.65 5.61
C LEU A 159 10.35 -10.14 5.38
N LEU A 160 10.30 -9.70 4.13
CA LEU A 160 10.26 -8.27 3.80
C LEU A 160 9.01 -7.64 4.41
N LEU A 161 9.18 -6.52 5.13
CA LEU A 161 8.09 -5.68 5.62
C LEU A 161 8.13 -4.32 4.92
N VAL A 162 7.04 -3.97 4.25
CA VAL A 162 6.79 -2.63 3.70
C VAL A 162 5.85 -1.88 4.64
N VAL A 163 6.29 -0.74 5.15
CA VAL A 163 5.50 0.07 6.09
C VAL A 163 4.84 1.22 5.35
N GLU A 164 3.53 1.19 5.26
CA GLU A 164 2.72 2.27 4.70
C GLU A 164 2.44 3.32 5.78
N VAL A 165 2.87 4.54 5.53
CA VAL A 165 2.67 5.66 6.43
C VAL A 165 1.71 6.66 5.80
N LEU A 166 0.60 6.93 6.48
CA LEU A 166 -0.37 7.96 6.12
C LEU A 166 -0.42 9.01 7.21
N VAL A 167 -0.39 10.27 6.83
CA VAL A 167 -0.70 11.38 7.72
C VAL A 167 -2.19 11.72 7.62
N TYR A 168 -2.73 12.40 8.62
CA TYR A 168 -4.14 12.75 8.65
C TYR A 168 -4.36 14.05 9.43
N ARG A 169 -5.41 14.78 9.06
CA ARG A 169 -5.83 15.99 9.76
C ARG A 169 -6.48 15.63 11.10
N LEU A 170 -6.11 16.32 12.17
CA LEU A 170 -6.76 16.22 13.48
C LEU A 170 -8.04 17.06 13.51
N ASP A 171 -8.92 16.74 14.48
CA ASP A 171 -10.24 17.39 14.55
C ASP A 171 -10.13 18.88 14.94
N ASP A 172 -9.03 19.29 15.61
CA ASP A 172 -8.72 20.65 16.04
C ASP A 172 -7.92 21.48 15.01
N GLU A 173 -7.61 20.91 13.84
CA GLU A 173 -6.84 21.57 12.80
C GLU A 173 -7.74 22.08 11.67
N ASP A 174 -7.43 23.27 11.15
CA ASP A 174 -8.04 23.72 9.91
C ASP A 174 -7.41 23.02 8.69
N GLU A 175 -8.19 22.91 7.62
CA GLU A 175 -7.78 22.16 6.42
C GLU A 175 -6.59 22.84 5.71
N ALA A 176 -6.56 24.17 5.63
CA ALA A 176 -5.51 24.91 4.91
C ALA A 176 -4.16 24.77 5.61
N GLY A 177 -4.15 24.87 6.96
CA GLY A 177 -2.96 24.66 7.77
C GLY A 177 -2.42 23.23 7.66
N TYR A 178 -3.31 22.24 7.71
CA TYR A 178 -2.91 20.86 7.51
C TYR A 178 -2.31 20.61 6.12
N GLU A 179 -2.96 21.09 5.05
CA GLU A 179 -2.44 20.91 3.68
C GLU A 179 -1.09 21.61 3.48
N ALA A 180 -0.90 22.79 4.07
CA ALA A 180 0.39 23.51 4.04
C ALA A 180 1.51 22.74 4.77
N ALA A 181 1.18 22.04 5.86
CA ALA A 181 2.13 21.27 6.65
C ALA A 181 2.34 19.83 6.14
N ARG A 182 1.47 19.35 5.24
CA ARG A 182 1.35 17.93 4.91
C ARG A 182 2.66 17.31 4.43
N GLY A 183 3.43 17.99 3.57
CA GLY A 183 4.73 17.47 3.11
C GLY A 183 5.74 17.32 4.25
N TYR A 184 5.76 18.26 5.19
CA TYR A 184 6.55 18.15 6.41
C TYR A 184 6.09 16.97 7.28
N LEU A 185 4.78 16.85 7.53
CA LEU A 185 4.21 15.77 8.33
C LEU A 185 4.54 14.39 7.75
N ILE A 186 4.48 14.22 6.42
CA ILE A 186 4.86 12.97 5.74
C ILE A 186 6.32 12.62 6.02
N ARG A 187 7.23 13.59 5.90
CA ARG A 187 8.66 13.37 6.17
C ARG A 187 8.91 12.97 7.64
N GLU A 188 8.34 13.70 8.59
CA GLU A 188 8.53 13.41 10.01
C GLU A 188 7.93 12.05 10.42
N ALA A 189 6.75 11.71 9.88
CA ALA A 189 6.13 10.43 10.10
C ALA A 189 6.95 9.26 9.50
N ALA A 190 7.58 9.47 8.35
CA ALA A 190 8.49 8.50 7.74
C ALA A 190 9.77 8.30 8.59
N LEU A 191 10.36 9.39 9.10
CA LEU A 191 11.50 9.34 10.02
C LEU A 191 11.16 8.63 11.33
N LEU A 192 9.98 8.89 11.90
CA LEU A 192 9.50 8.18 13.08
C LEU A 192 9.35 6.68 12.80
N ALA A 193 8.76 6.30 11.67
CA ALA A 193 8.65 4.90 11.29
C ALA A 193 10.03 4.24 11.10
N GLU A 194 10.98 4.92 10.45
CA GLU A 194 12.36 4.44 10.28
C GLU A 194 13.06 4.24 11.62
N SER A 195 12.92 5.19 12.56
CA SER A 195 13.49 5.09 13.91
C SER A 195 12.94 3.90 14.71
N CYS A 196 11.72 3.46 14.39
CA CYS A 196 11.08 2.26 14.95
C CYS A 196 11.40 0.97 14.20
N GLY A 197 12.30 1.01 13.20
CA GLY A 197 12.81 -0.16 12.49
C GLY A 197 12.21 -0.42 11.10
N ALA A 198 11.38 0.47 10.56
CA ALA A 198 10.94 0.37 9.18
C ALA A 198 12.12 0.50 8.22
N ARG A 199 12.26 -0.47 7.27
CA ARG A 199 13.37 -0.49 6.31
C ARG A 199 12.95 -0.34 4.86
N TYR A 200 11.67 -0.41 4.57
CA TYR A 200 11.06 -0.09 3.28
C TYR A 200 9.74 0.65 3.53
N LEU A 201 9.57 1.83 2.94
CA LEU A 201 8.43 2.69 3.20
C LEU A 201 7.52 2.80 1.99
N LYS A 202 6.22 2.98 2.24
CA LYS A 202 5.20 3.33 1.26
C LYS A 202 4.58 4.65 1.70
N LEU A 203 4.78 5.72 0.94
CA LEU A 203 4.45 7.09 1.35
C LEU A 203 3.47 7.78 0.39
N GLU A 204 2.72 8.72 0.94
CA GLU A 204 1.92 9.66 0.16
C GLU A 204 2.83 10.62 -0.62
N TYR A 205 2.26 11.26 -1.66
CA TYR A 205 2.97 12.31 -2.40
C TYR A 205 3.18 13.54 -1.52
N PRO A 206 4.42 13.98 -1.29
CA PRO A 206 4.70 15.06 -0.34
C PRO A 206 4.32 16.47 -0.80
N GLY A 207 3.89 16.63 -2.07
CA GLY A 207 3.42 17.91 -2.61
C GLY A 207 4.06 18.31 -3.93
N ASP A 208 5.38 18.25 -4.02
CA ASP A 208 6.16 18.55 -5.23
C ASP A 208 7.46 17.73 -5.28
N GLU A 209 8.24 17.86 -6.36
CA GLU A 209 9.51 17.16 -6.55
C GLU A 209 10.54 17.54 -5.46
N GLN A 210 10.59 18.80 -5.05
CA GLN A 210 11.50 19.23 -3.98
C GLN A 210 11.11 18.64 -2.62
N ALA A 211 9.82 18.51 -2.35
CA ALA A 211 9.33 17.82 -1.15
C ALA A 211 9.67 16.33 -1.19
N CYS A 212 9.55 15.68 -2.35
CA CYS A 212 10.03 14.30 -2.56
C CYS A 212 11.54 14.19 -2.30
N GLN A 213 12.33 15.12 -2.83
CA GLN A 213 13.79 15.15 -2.59
C GLN A 213 14.12 15.28 -1.10
N ARG A 214 13.42 16.19 -0.37
CA ARG A 214 13.60 16.33 1.09
C ARG A 214 13.28 15.05 1.86
N VAL A 215 12.31 14.26 1.39
CA VAL A 215 12.00 12.93 1.97
C VAL A 215 13.14 11.96 1.69
N THR A 216 13.59 11.88 0.44
CA THR A 216 14.70 11.00 0.05
C THR A 216 16.00 11.31 0.80
N ASP A 217 16.34 12.60 0.92
CA ASP A 217 17.58 13.04 1.60
C ASP A 217 17.55 12.76 3.12
N ALA A 218 16.36 12.74 3.71
CA ALA A 218 16.18 12.53 5.14
C ALA A 218 16.20 11.05 5.55
N LEU A 219 15.82 10.14 4.64
CA LEU A 219 15.65 8.72 4.93
C LEU A 219 16.88 7.90 4.50
N SER A 220 17.21 6.87 5.26
CA SER A 220 18.11 5.80 4.83
C SER A 220 17.34 4.65 4.15
N ALA A 221 16.06 4.49 4.50
CA ALA A 221 15.17 3.49 3.93
C ALA A 221 14.66 3.91 2.54
N PRO A 222 14.67 3.01 1.53
CA PRO A 222 14.00 3.26 0.27
C PRO A 222 12.49 3.43 0.49
N TRP A 223 11.86 4.27 -0.35
CA TRP A 223 10.43 4.49 -0.31
C TRP A 223 9.77 4.41 -1.66
N ALA A 224 8.54 3.88 -1.69
CA ALA A 224 7.69 3.80 -2.86
C ALA A 224 6.49 4.74 -2.73
N LEU A 225 6.10 5.39 -3.84
CA LEU A 225 4.97 6.30 -3.87
C LEU A 225 3.64 5.54 -3.86
N LEU A 226 2.70 5.93 -3.02
CA LEU A 226 1.32 5.45 -3.05
C LEU A 226 0.39 6.45 -3.80
N SER A 227 -0.68 5.93 -4.39
CA SER A 227 -1.54 6.75 -5.25
C SER A 227 -2.64 7.54 -4.52
N ALA A 228 -2.86 7.34 -3.24
CA ALA A 228 -3.92 7.97 -2.42
C ALA A 228 -5.34 7.95 -3.02
N GLY A 229 -5.52 7.40 -4.22
CA GLY A 229 -6.79 7.36 -4.96
C GLY A 229 -7.04 8.59 -5.84
N VAL A 230 -6.03 9.41 -6.10
CA VAL A 230 -6.09 10.46 -7.13
C VAL A 230 -6.44 9.86 -8.50
N ASP A 231 -6.78 10.66 -9.48
CA ASP A 231 -6.97 10.17 -10.84
C ASP A 231 -5.64 9.69 -11.45
N HIS A 232 -5.73 8.92 -12.54
CA HIS A 232 -4.58 8.27 -13.12
C HIS A 232 -3.54 9.25 -13.69
N GLU A 233 -4.00 10.30 -14.37
CA GLU A 233 -3.12 11.30 -14.97
C GLU A 233 -2.34 12.07 -13.91
N THR A 234 -3.01 12.50 -12.85
CA THR A 234 -2.37 13.10 -11.67
C THR A 234 -1.34 12.16 -11.07
N PHE A 235 -1.67 10.87 -10.92
CA PHE A 235 -0.71 9.91 -10.35
C PHE A 235 0.52 9.70 -11.25
N MET A 236 0.38 9.70 -12.57
CA MET A 236 1.52 9.61 -13.50
C MET A 236 2.49 10.80 -13.34
N VAL A 237 1.97 12.01 -13.16
CA VAL A 237 2.79 13.22 -12.90
C VAL A 237 3.52 13.09 -11.57
N GLN A 238 2.78 12.72 -10.50
CA GLN A 238 3.36 12.51 -9.17
C GLN A 238 4.44 11.42 -9.17
N LEU A 239 4.21 10.32 -9.90
CA LEU A 239 5.18 9.22 -9.98
C LEU A 239 6.47 9.66 -10.66
N ARG A 240 6.39 10.41 -11.78
CA ARG A 240 7.59 10.94 -12.44
C ARG A 240 8.39 11.84 -11.50
N ALA A 241 7.75 12.76 -10.82
CA ALA A 241 8.41 13.65 -9.86
C ALA A 241 9.04 12.87 -8.69
N ALA A 242 8.34 11.91 -8.12
CA ALA A 242 8.85 11.08 -7.04
C ALA A 242 10.06 10.23 -7.47
N LEU A 243 10.00 9.60 -8.66
CA LEU A 243 11.12 8.80 -9.18
C LEU A 243 12.33 9.67 -9.53
N ALA A 244 12.14 10.88 -10.07
CA ALA A 244 13.21 11.84 -10.31
C ALA A 244 13.90 12.27 -9.01
N ALA A 245 13.13 12.36 -7.93
CA ALA A 245 13.62 12.67 -6.57
C ALA A 245 14.11 11.44 -5.78
N GLY A 246 14.29 10.28 -6.40
CA GLY A 246 14.90 9.10 -5.78
C GLY A 246 13.94 8.11 -5.13
N ALA A 247 12.62 8.21 -5.33
CA ALA A 247 11.71 7.15 -4.91
C ALA A 247 12.07 5.82 -5.57
N ALA A 248 11.94 4.72 -4.84
CA ALA A 248 12.31 3.38 -5.28
C ALA A 248 11.23 2.68 -6.12
N GLY A 249 10.10 3.33 -6.39
CA GLY A 249 9.02 2.76 -7.19
C GLY A 249 7.64 3.22 -6.75
N PHE A 250 6.62 2.39 -7.03
CA PHE A 250 5.23 2.70 -6.66
C PHE A 250 4.47 1.50 -6.09
N ILE A 251 3.45 1.80 -5.26
CA ILE A 251 2.42 0.86 -4.84
C ILE A 251 1.07 1.54 -5.09
N ALA A 252 0.44 1.27 -6.23
CA ALA A 252 -0.74 1.97 -6.70
C ALA A 252 -1.97 1.06 -6.77
N GLY A 253 -3.12 1.57 -6.39
CA GLY A 253 -4.38 0.83 -6.41
C GLY A 253 -5.47 1.60 -7.13
N ARG A 254 -6.24 2.36 -6.39
CA ARG A 254 -7.45 3.05 -6.86
C ARG A 254 -7.24 3.96 -8.07
N SER A 255 -6.06 4.56 -8.26
CA SER A 255 -5.72 5.32 -9.48
C SER A 255 -5.77 4.46 -10.76
N ILE A 256 -5.62 3.14 -10.62
CA ILE A 256 -5.67 2.19 -11.73
C ILE A 256 -7.11 1.71 -11.96
N TRP A 257 -7.83 1.31 -10.90
CA TRP A 257 -9.03 0.49 -11.03
C TRP A 257 -10.31 1.04 -10.37
N LYS A 258 -10.30 2.21 -9.69
CA LYS A 258 -11.42 2.66 -8.83
C LYS A 258 -12.78 2.72 -9.54
N GLU A 259 -12.83 3.06 -10.83
CA GLU A 259 -14.09 3.14 -11.58
C GLU A 259 -14.77 1.78 -11.74
N SER A 260 -14.00 0.68 -11.74
CA SER A 260 -14.54 -0.69 -11.86
C SER A 260 -15.44 -1.10 -10.70
N VAL A 261 -15.37 -0.39 -9.56
CA VAL A 261 -16.19 -0.68 -8.38
C VAL A 261 -17.66 -0.50 -8.67
N ALA A 262 -18.04 0.51 -9.47
CA ALA A 262 -19.42 0.77 -9.86
C ALA A 262 -19.93 -0.14 -10.99
N MET A 263 -19.04 -0.92 -11.63
CA MET A 263 -19.36 -1.76 -12.78
C MET A 263 -19.71 -3.19 -12.36
N ARG A 264 -20.39 -3.95 -13.23
CA ARG A 264 -20.76 -5.35 -12.97
C ARG A 264 -20.45 -6.27 -14.15
N GLY A 265 -20.25 -7.55 -13.85
CA GLY A 265 -20.16 -8.61 -14.84
C GLY A 265 -19.16 -8.31 -15.96
N GLU A 266 -19.65 -8.36 -17.21
CA GLU A 266 -18.80 -8.18 -18.39
C GLU A 266 -18.23 -6.75 -18.52
N GLU A 267 -19.01 -5.72 -18.16
CA GLU A 267 -18.54 -4.33 -18.17
C GLU A 267 -17.32 -4.15 -17.27
N ARG A 268 -17.36 -4.67 -16.03
CA ARG A 268 -16.25 -4.64 -15.10
C ARG A 268 -15.03 -5.36 -15.65
N ARG A 269 -15.20 -6.58 -16.18
CA ARG A 269 -14.09 -7.35 -16.76
C ARG A 269 -13.48 -6.65 -17.98
N ALA A 270 -14.30 -6.07 -18.85
CA ALA A 270 -13.83 -5.29 -19.98
C ALA A 270 -13.04 -4.05 -19.56
N PHE A 271 -13.52 -3.32 -18.54
CA PHE A 271 -12.77 -2.18 -17.98
C PHE A 271 -11.42 -2.62 -17.38
N LEU A 272 -11.42 -3.66 -16.55
CA LEU A 272 -10.21 -4.15 -15.88
C LEU A 272 -9.17 -4.68 -16.88
N GLY A 273 -9.59 -5.50 -17.85
CA GLY A 273 -8.70 -6.04 -18.89
C GLY A 273 -8.31 -5.03 -19.97
N GLY A 274 -9.05 -3.92 -20.07
CA GLY A 274 -8.81 -2.85 -21.06
C GLY A 274 -8.19 -1.60 -20.44
N LYS A 275 -9.01 -0.70 -19.91
CA LYS A 275 -8.56 0.62 -19.43
C LYS A 275 -7.63 0.51 -18.22
N ALA A 276 -7.98 -0.30 -17.21
CA ALA A 276 -7.15 -0.47 -16.01
C ALA A 276 -5.80 -1.13 -16.36
N ARG A 277 -5.79 -2.12 -17.26
CA ARG A 277 -4.57 -2.75 -17.74
C ARG A 277 -3.66 -1.74 -18.45
N ARG A 278 -4.17 -0.92 -19.38
CA ARG A 278 -3.37 0.14 -20.05
C ARG A 278 -2.80 1.14 -19.05
N ARG A 279 -3.54 1.50 -18.01
CA ARG A 279 -3.05 2.36 -16.92
C ARG A 279 -1.87 1.72 -16.19
N LEU A 280 -1.95 0.43 -15.90
CA LEU A 280 -0.83 -0.30 -15.30
C LEU A 280 0.38 -0.29 -16.24
N ASP A 281 0.19 -0.60 -17.53
CA ASP A 281 1.27 -0.59 -18.52
C ASP A 281 1.96 0.78 -18.61
N GLN A 282 1.20 1.89 -18.52
CA GLN A 282 1.74 3.25 -18.48
C GLN A 282 2.58 3.52 -17.22
N LEU A 283 2.15 3.05 -16.05
CA LEU A 283 2.93 3.18 -14.80
C LEU A 283 4.20 2.34 -14.84
N LEU A 284 4.13 1.13 -15.39
CA LEU A 284 5.30 0.27 -15.60
C LEU A 284 6.30 0.92 -16.56
N ALA A 285 5.85 1.53 -17.65
CA ALA A 285 6.71 2.27 -18.57
C ALA A 285 7.36 3.51 -17.94
N ILE A 286 6.76 4.13 -16.94
CA ILE A 286 7.35 5.23 -16.16
C ILE A 286 8.39 4.69 -15.17
N ALA A 287 8.17 3.51 -14.63
CA ALA A 287 9.08 2.89 -13.67
C ALA A 287 10.27 2.18 -14.35
N GLY A 288 10.25 1.96 -15.64
CA GLY A 288 11.35 1.35 -16.43
C GLY A 288 11.08 -0.08 -16.75
#